data_e11f8cd688293a5ef659e6ea6db6bd84
#
_entry.id   e11f8cd688293a5ef659e6ea6db6bd84
#
_cell.length_a   1.000
_cell.length_b   1.000
_cell.length_c   1.000
_cell.angle_alpha   90.00
_cell.angle_beta   90.00
_cell.angle_gamma   90.00
#
_symmetry.space_group_name_H-M   'P 1'
#
loop_
_entity.id
_entity.type
_entity.pdbx_description
1 polymer ?
#
loop_
_entity_poly.entity_id
_entity_poly.type
_entity_poly.pdbx_seq_one_letter_code
_entity_poly.pdbx_strand_id
1 'polypeptide(L)'
;MKNSLWTVFLFALLFTPASIASDGFSIKEVSEDLIVFNQGGKQSILIVNEESSILVDPLNEHTAKQIQGFLTSNSKPMISHIIYSHSHWDRISTGTAFLNKDVEVIAQQACGLYLSSNQAVLKPTKYFQNYLEITVGGKTIDLYYYGPSHGECMIIIHLVKENLLFIPDLLHTKGARFPMDPTLPYLRPATLINFFIELETLVEKKEIKSFITGHTGIKLTGSTSIIAEQRVFWELMQTTAEQAEEDGIINLDNFIDLEKLDLEPYQQYENYSSEDLINIIRRYTSFQNMGR
;
A
#
# COMPACT_ATOMS: atom_id res chain seq x y z
N MET A 1 60.40 17.56 -54.35
CA MET A 1 59.77 17.92 -53.05
C MET A 1 58.43 17.22 -53.02
N LYS A 2 58.30 16.12 -52.24
CA LYS A 2 57.07 15.35 -52.11
C LYS A 2 56.60 15.54 -50.70
N ASN A 3 55.47 16.29 -50.50
CA ASN A 3 54.82 16.45 -49.21
C ASN A 3 53.92 15.26 -48.97
N SER A 4 54.21 14.50 -47.91
CA SER A 4 53.38 13.41 -47.40
C SER A 4 52.46 13.96 -46.35
N LEU A 5 51.12 14.01 -46.60
CA LEU A 5 50.10 14.28 -45.60
C LEU A 5 49.83 12.99 -44.81
N TRP A 6 50.06 13.06 -43.50
CA TRP A 6 49.63 12.01 -42.55
C TRP A 6 48.24 12.37 -42.07
N THR A 7 47.23 11.56 -42.49
CA THR A 7 45.85 11.67 -41.98
C THR A 7 45.74 10.88 -40.66
N VAL A 8 45.60 11.59 -39.57
CA VAL A 8 45.34 10.98 -38.27
C VAL A 8 43.85 10.65 -38.19
N PHE A 9 43.52 9.34 -38.18
CA PHE A 9 42.15 8.87 -37.88
C PHE A 9 41.95 8.88 -36.36
N LEU A 10 41.14 9.81 -35.88
CA LEU A 10 40.66 9.83 -34.49
C LEU A 10 39.50 8.83 -34.34
N PHE A 11 39.76 7.66 -33.76
CA PHE A 11 38.72 6.73 -33.38
C PHE A 11 38.01 7.27 -32.13
N ALA A 12 36.84 7.88 -32.33
CA ALA A 12 35.95 8.22 -31.23
C ALA A 12 35.31 6.92 -30.71
N LEU A 13 35.78 6.41 -29.60
CA LEU A 13 35.09 5.37 -28.79
C LEU A 13 33.77 5.94 -28.29
N LEU A 14 32.69 5.60 -28.99
CA LEU A 14 31.33 5.81 -28.47
C LEU A 14 31.12 4.86 -27.30
N PHE A 15 31.30 5.38 -26.06
CA PHE A 15 30.79 4.74 -24.86
C PHE A 15 29.25 4.83 -24.94
N THR A 16 28.61 3.78 -25.41
CA THR A 16 27.19 3.58 -25.13
C THR A 16 27.07 3.27 -23.64
N PRO A 17 26.34 4.07 -22.86
CA PRO A 17 26.07 3.67 -21.48
C PRO A 17 25.35 2.32 -21.55
N ALA A 18 25.90 1.31 -20.90
CA ALA A 18 25.23 0.04 -20.69
C ALA A 18 23.94 0.38 -19.96
N SER A 19 22.80 0.19 -20.62
CA SER A 19 21.48 0.21 -19.98
C SER A 19 21.50 -0.94 -18.98
N ILE A 20 21.79 -0.61 -17.71
CA ILE A 20 21.52 -1.52 -16.59
C ILE A 20 20.02 -1.72 -16.66
N ALA A 21 19.57 -2.92 -17.00
CA ALA A 21 18.17 -3.31 -16.90
C ALA A 21 17.75 -2.93 -15.49
N SER A 22 16.88 -1.92 -15.37
CA SER A 22 16.43 -1.45 -14.07
C SER A 22 15.67 -2.62 -13.44
N ASP A 23 16.11 -3.02 -12.29
CA ASP A 23 15.58 -4.08 -11.40
C ASP A 23 14.12 -3.77 -10.95
N GLY A 24 13.41 -2.94 -11.71
CA GLY A 24 12.09 -2.42 -11.36
C GLY A 24 12.12 -1.41 -10.20
N PHE A 25 13.31 -1.01 -9.76
CA PHE A 25 13.47 0.00 -8.71
C PHE A 25 13.42 1.41 -9.30
N SER A 26 12.61 2.26 -8.69
CA SER A 26 12.55 3.68 -9.06
C SER A 26 12.29 4.56 -7.84
N ILE A 27 12.71 5.81 -7.93
CA ILE A 27 12.62 6.81 -6.87
C ILE A 27 11.82 7.99 -7.39
N LYS A 28 10.87 8.47 -6.61
CA LYS A 28 10.10 9.69 -6.90
C LYS A 28 10.10 10.60 -5.67
N GLU A 29 10.57 11.80 -5.83
CA GLU A 29 10.46 12.85 -4.83
C GLU A 29 9.09 13.51 -4.95
N VAL A 30 8.31 13.47 -3.86
CA VAL A 30 7.00 14.13 -3.75
C VAL A 30 7.19 15.55 -3.24
N SER A 31 8.07 15.71 -2.25
CA SER A 31 8.55 16.97 -1.71
C SER A 31 10.02 16.80 -1.29
N GLU A 32 10.65 17.87 -0.80
CA GLU A 32 12.01 17.82 -0.27
C GLU A 32 12.20 16.78 0.84
N ASP A 33 11.13 16.55 1.62
CA ASP A 33 11.14 15.67 2.79
C ASP A 33 10.41 14.34 2.56
N LEU A 34 9.74 14.15 1.42
CA LEU A 34 8.91 12.97 1.14
C LEU A 34 9.34 12.30 -0.15
N ILE A 35 9.84 11.09 -0.03
CA ILE A 35 10.36 10.29 -1.15
C ILE A 35 9.60 8.96 -1.21
N VAL A 36 9.20 8.58 -2.41
CA VAL A 36 8.55 7.28 -2.68
C VAL A 36 9.51 6.40 -3.45
N PHE A 37 9.78 5.23 -2.91
CA PHE A 37 10.50 4.16 -3.59
C PHE A 37 9.51 3.16 -4.16
N ASN A 38 9.77 2.71 -5.38
CA ASN A 38 8.99 1.67 -6.01
C ASN A 38 9.91 0.51 -6.36
N GLN A 39 9.48 -0.70 -6.02
CA GLN A 39 10.15 -1.95 -6.38
C GLN A 39 9.10 -2.98 -6.82
N GLY A 40 9.17 -3.38 -8.09
CA GLY A 40 8.28 -4.42 -8.61
C GLY A 40 6.79 -4.10 -8.45
N GLY A 41 6.40 -2.83 -8.60
CA GLY A 41 5.02 -2.38 -8.46
C GLY A 41 4.57 -2.09 -7.02
N LYS A 42 5.44 -2.27 -6.01
CA LYS A 42 5.16 -1.96 -4.60
C LYS A 42 5.85 -0.67 -4.18
N GLN A 43 5.19 0.12 -3.34
CA GLN A 43 5.68 1.42 -2.89
C GLN A 43 6.02 1.43 -1.41
N SER A 44 7.14 2.06 -1.09
CA SER A 44 7.62 2.39 0.23
C SER A 44 7.75 3.90 0.34
N ILE A 45 7.53 4.47 1.52
CA ILE A 45 7.63 5.91 1.76
C ILE A 45 8.76 6.20 2.74
N LEU A 46 9.59 7.16 2.37
CA LEU A 46 10.63 7.71 3.23
C LEU A 46 10.30 9.17 3.55
N ILE A 47 10.21 9.47 4.84
CA ILE A 47 10.07 10.83 5.35
C ILE A 47 11.42 11.22 5.94
N VAL A 48 12.01 12.31 5.44
CA VAL A 48 13.32 12.80 5.84
C VAL A 48 13.16 14.07 6.66
N ASN A 49 13.89 14.19 7.75
CA ASN A 49 14.08 15.44 8.48
C ASN A 49 15.60 15.73 8.65
N GLU A 50 15.98 16.76 9.38
CA GLU A 50 17.39 17.16 9.51
C GLU A 50 18.23 16.15 10.30
N GLU A 51 17.62 15.38 11.21
CA GLU A 51 18.32 14.51 12.17
C GLU A 51 18.17 13.03 11.84
N SER A 52 17.06 12.63 11.22
CA SER A 52 16.72 11.23 11.01
C SER A 52 15.79 11.02 9.82
N SER A 53 15.56 9.76 9.47
CA SER A 53 14.56 9.36 8.47
C SER A 53 13.58 8.34 9.06
N ILE A 54 12.32 8.41 8.59
CA ILE A 54 11.25 7.47 8.94
C ILE A 54 10.89 6.70 7.67
N LEU A 55 10.90 5.37 7.74
CA LEU A 55 10.59 4.49 6.63
C LEU A 55 9.25 3.78 6.86
N VAL A 56 8.34 3.90 5.92
CA VAL A 56 7.09 3.13 5.90
C VAL A 56 7.24 1.99 4.91
N ASP A 57 6.97 0.77 5.35
CA ASP A 57 7.02 -0.45 4.55
C ASP A 57 8.33 -0.63 3.78
N PRO A 58 9.36 -1.17 4.40
CA PRO A 58 10.68 -1.36 3.77
C PRO A 58 10.68 -2.37 2.61
N LEU A 59 9.56 -3.00 2.31
CA LEU A 59 9.28 -4.03 1.32
C LEU A 59 10.07 -5.31 1.59
N ASN A 60 11.23 -5.48 0.96
CA ASN A 60 12.10 -6.64 1.13
C ASN A 60 13.54 -6.22 1.42
N GLU A 61 14.38 -7.18 1.76
CA GLU A 61 15.78 -6.93 2.14
C GLU A 61 16.56 -6.19 1.05
N HIS A 62 16.34 -6.54 -0.21
CA HIS A 62 17.01 -5.89 -1.34
C HIS A 62 16.64 -4.40 -1.42
N THR A 63 15.34 -4.09 -1.40
CA THR A 63 14.84 -2.70 -1.40
C THR A 63 15.32 -1.93 -0.17
N ALA A 64 15.26 -2.55 1.02
CA ALA A 64 15.73 -1.94 2.25
C ALA A 64 17.22 -1.54 2.16
N LYS A 65 18.07 -2.39 1.57
CA LYS A 65 19.48 -2.07 1.31
C LYS A 65 19.66 -0.96 0.28
N GLN A 66 18.86 -0.95 -0.78
CA GLN A 66 18.88 0.13 -1.78
C GLN A 66 18.48 1.49 -1.16
N ILE A 67 17.47 1.52 -0.30
CA ILE A 67 17.06 2.73 0.44
C ILE A 67 18.22 3.22 1.34
N GLN A 68 18.89 2.33 2.06
CA GLN A 68 20.06 2.70 2.85
C GLN A 68 21.20 3.27 2.00
N GLY A 69 21.46 2.66 0.86
CA GLY A 69 22.43 3.14 -0.13
C GLY A 69 22.07 4.54 -0.65
N PHE A 70 20.81 4.78 -0.93
CA PHE A 70 20.29 6.10 -1.34
C PHE A 70 20.54 7.15 -0.24
N LEU A 71 20.22 6.86 1.01
CA LEU A 71 20.45 7.77 2.13
C LEU A 71 21.92 8.15 2.24
N THR A 72 22.81 7.16 2.20
CA THR A 72 24.26 7.35 2.29
C THR A 72 24.79 8.20 1.12
N SER A 73 24.39 7.87 -0.11
CA SER A 73 24.88 8.54 -1.31
C SER A 73 24.41 10.00 -1.44
N ASN A 74 23.28 10.32 -0.82
CA ASN A 74 22.68 11.66 -0.85
C ASN A 74 22.90 12.43 0.46
N SER A 75 23.78 11.94 1.36
CA SER A 75 24.04 12.54 2.66
C SER A 75 22.77 12.83 3.48
N LYS A 76 21.76 11.97 3.34
CA LYS A 76 20.52 12.06 4.10
C LYS A 76 20.66 11.33 5.44
N PRO A 77 19.98 11.78 6.50
CA PRO A 77 20.02 11.12 7.80
C PRO A 77 19.55 9.67 7.74
N MET A 78 20.14 8.83 8.58
CA MET A 78 19.81 7.41 8.64
C MET A 78 18.41 7.16 9.22
N ILE A 79 17.85 6.00 8.92
CA ILE A 79 16.52 5.59 9.42
C ILE A 79 16.60 5.37 10.93
N SER A 80 15.74 6.06 11.66
CA SER A 80 15.53 5.90 13.10
C SER A 80 14.20 5.19 13.43
N HIS A 81 13.22 5.27 12.54
CA HIS A 81 11.92 4.65 12.74
C HIS A 81 11.47 3.90 11.48
N ILE A 82 10.88 2.72 11.70
CA ILE A 82 10.19 1.95 10.67
C ILE A 82 8.73 1.80 11.10
N ILE A 83 7.80 2.10 10.20
CA ILE A 83 6.37 1.93 10.42
C ILE A 83 5.89 0.82 9.48
N TYR A 84 5.27 -0.21 10.03
CA TYR A 84 4.59 -1.24 9.25
C TYR A 84 3.14 -0.84 9.03
N SER A 85 2.74 -0.70 7.77
CA SER A 85 1.35 -0.41 7.42
C SER A 85 0.42 -1.57 7.74
N HIS A 86 0.90 -2.80 7.59
CA HIS A 86 0.22 -4.05 7.95
C HIS A 86 1.21 -5.22 7.98
N SER A 87 0.70 -6.46 8.13
CA SER A 87 1.55 -7.65 8.38
C SER A 87 1.97 -8.43 7.14
N HIS A 88 1.63 -8.01 5.93
CA HIS A 88 2.02 -8.73 4.72
C HIS A 88 3.53 -8.71 4.49
N TRP A 89 4.13 -9.87 4.29
CA TRP A 89 5.58 -10.05 4.27
C TRP A 89 6.27 -9.35 3.10
N ASP A 90 5.57 -9.18 1.99
CA ASP A 90 6.05 -8.45 0.83
C ASP A 90 6.18 -6.93 1.05
N ARG A 91 5.70 -6.45 2.21
CA ARG A 91 5.84 -5.07 2.68
C ARG A 91 6.92 -4.88 3.72
N ILE A 92 7.18 -5.89 4.53
CA ILE A 92 7.90 -5.73 5.80
C ILE A 92 9.11 -6.67 5.97
N SER A 93 9.46 -7.46 4.96
CA SER A 93 10.56 -8.44 5.02
C SER A 93 11.92 -7.78 4.85
N THR A 94 12.37 -7.02 5.85
CA THR A 94 13.66 -6.29 5.82
C THR A 94 14.90 -7.19 5.80
N GLY A 95 14.76 -8.46 6.13
CA GLY A 95 15.90 -9.38 6.29
C GLY A 95 16.91 -8.86 7.30
N THR A 96 18.16 -8.79 6.88
CA THR A 96 19.28 -8.32 7.72
C THR A 96 19.55 -6.82 7.60
N ALA A 97 18.84 -6.10 6.75
CA ALA A 97 19.17 -4.71 6.40
C ALA A 97 19.24 -3.76 7.61
N PHE A 98 18.40 -4.00 8.63
CA PHE A 98 18.33 -3.17 9.84
C PHE A 98 18.77 -3.91 11.11
N LEU A 99 19.31 -5.12 11.00
CA LEU A 99 19.88 -5.83 12.14
C LEU A 99 21.02 -5.00 12.76
N ASN A 100 21.07 -4.96 14.08
CA ASN A 100 22.06 -4.20 14.86
C ASN A 100 22.02 -2.68 14.60
N LYS A 101 20.90 -2.14 14.14
CA LYS A 101 20.63 -0.70 14.05
C LYS A 101 19.75 -0.30 15.23
N ASP A 102 19.98 0.90 15.73
CA ASP A 102 19.11 1.51 16.75
C ASP A 102 17.88 2.11 16.04
N VAL A 103 16.90 1.26 15.71
CA VAL A 103 15.69 1.62 14.94
C VAL A 103 14.46 1.21 15.74
N GLU A 104 13.58 2.17 16.02
CA GLU A 104 12.25 1.88 16.56
C GLU A 104 11.34 1.33 15.47
N VAL A 105 10.78 0.14 15.67
CA VAL A 105 9.84 -0.48 14.73
C VAL A 105 8.43 -0.41 15.31
N ILE A 106 7.51 0.22 14.59
CA ILE A 106 6.15 0.54 15.04
C ILE A 106 5.14 -0.24 14.22
N ALA A 107 4.20 -0.91 14.89
CA ALA A 107 3.10 -1.62 14.23
C ALA A 107 1.80 -1.53 15.05
N GLN A 108 0.67 -1.73 14.38
CA GLN A 108 -0.60 -1.92 15.06
C GLN A 108 -0.60 -3.24 15.85
N GLN A 109 -1.28 -3.28 17.00
CA GLN A 109 -1.21 -4.39 17.96
C GLN A 109 -1.60 -5.74 17.36
N ALA A 110 -2.63 -5.81 16.51
CA ALA A 110 -3.06 -7.05 15.89
C ALA A 110 -2.02 -7.65 14.93
N CYS A 111 -1.09 -6.85 14.40
CA CYS A 111 0.02 -7.36 13.59
C CYS A 111 0.91 -8.36 14.35
N GLY A 112 1.02 -8.23 15.68
CA GLY A 112 1.91 -9.03 16.50
C GLY A 112 1.72 -10.55 16.34
N LEU A 113 0.49 -11.01 16.08
CA LEU A 113 0.20 -12.43 15.85
C LEU A 113 0.88 -12.98 14.60
N TYR A 114 1.09 -12.17 13.59
CA TYR A 114 1.60 -12.57 12.26
C TYR A 114 3.10 -12.36 12.08
N LEU A 115 3.71 -11.54 12.95
CA LEU A 115 5.11 -11.14 12.79
C LEU A 115 6.09 -12.08 13.49
N SER A 116 5.61 -12.90 14.42
CA SER A 116 6.46 -13.74 15.29
C SER A 116 7.13 -14.90 14.54
N SER A 117 6.54 -15.40 13.45
CA SER A 117 6.98 -16.61 12.75
C SER A 117 7.99 -16.34 11.62
N ASN A 118 8.10 -15.10 11.13
CA ASN A 118 8.99 -14.77 10.02
C ASN A 118 10.30 -14.14 10.52
N GLN A 119 11.41 -14.84 10.31
CA GLN A 119 12.75 -14.34 10.70
C GLN A 119 13.26 -13.19 9.82
N ALA A 120 12.69 -12.99 8.63
CA ALA A 120 13.03 -11.87 7.75
C ALA A 120 12.35 -10.57 8.16
N VAL A 121 11.45 -10.60 9.15
CA VAL A 121 10.72 -9.44 9.65
C VAL A 121 11.33 -8.99 10.98
N LEU A 122 11.71 -7.72 11.06
CA LEU A 122 12.10 -7.11 12.33
C LEU A 122 10.88 -7.06 13.26
N LYS A 123 11.07 -7.51 14.50
CA LYS A 123 9.99 -7.46 15.48
C LYS A 123 9.73 -6.02 15.87
N PRO A 124 8.45 -5.58 15.90
CA PRO A 124 8.11 -4.27 16.42
C PRO A 124 8.59 -4.08 17.86
N THR A 125 9.14 -2.92 18.13
CA THR A 125 9.56 -2.48 19.46
C THR A 125 8.47 -1.66 20.14
N LYS A 126 7.51 -1.15 19.34
CA LYS A 126 6.37 -0.37 19.80
C LYS A 126 5.09 -0.80 19.10
N TYR A 127 4.04 -1.01 19.89
CA TYR A 127 2.69 -1.30 19.40
C TYR A 127 1.72 -0.22 19.81
N PHE A 128 0.71 0.03 18.97
CA PHE A 128 -0.40 0.90 19.30
C PHE A 128 -1.76 0.23 18.98
N GLN A 129 -2.86 0.75 19.51
CA GLN A 129 -4.20 0.20 19.30
C GLN A 129 -4.95 0.91 18.16
N ASN A 130 -5.51 2.06 18.40
CA ASN A 130 -6.40 2.72 17.43
C ASN A 130 -5.77 3.97 16.80
N TYR A 131 -4.97 4.69 17.55
CA TYR A 131 -4.33 5.94 17.12
C TYR A 131 -2.96 6.10 17.77
N LEU A 132 -2.02 6.62 16.99
CA LEU A 132 -0.73 7.04 17.49
C LEU A 132 -0.23 8.25 16.69
N GLU A 133 0.10 9.32 17.39
CA GLU A 133 0.87 10.43 16.83
C GLU A 133 2.36 10.20 17.09
N ILE A 134 3.16 10.40 16.07
CA ILE A 134 4.63 10.30 16.13
C ILE A 134 5.20 11.63 15.67
N THR A 135 6.04 12.24 16.50
CA THR A 135 6.80 13.44 16.11
C THR A 135 8.30 13.15 16.22
N VAL A 136 9.00 13.22 15.09
CA VAL A 136 10.43 12.96 14.98
C VAL A 136 11.07 14.07 14.16
N GLY A 137 12.05 14.77 14.73
CA GLY A 137 12.77 15.87 14.05
C GLY A 137 11.81 16.93 13.47
N GLY A 138 10.74 17.26 14.22
CA GLY A 138 9.72 18.25 13.79
C GLY A 138 8.75 17.76 12.72
N LYS A 139 8.79 16.50 12.31
CA LYS A 139 7.82 15.89 11.41
C LYS A 139 6.78 15.12 12.21
N THR A 140 5.51 15.43 12.02
CA THR A 140 4.38 14.74 12.66
C THR A 140 3.71 13.82 11.67
N ILE A 141 3.46 12.59 12.10
CA ILE A 141 2.77 11.53 11.37
C ILE A 141 1.69 10.97 12.28
N ASP A 142 0.47 10.93 11.78
CA ASP A 142 -0.66 10.31 12.47
C ASP A 142 -0.91 8.91 11.92
N LEU A 143 -1.02 7.92 12.78
CA LEU A 143 -1.36 6.54 12.45
C LEU A 143 -2.77 6.24 12.94
N TYR A 144 -3.65 5.78 12.03
CA TYR A 144 -5.05 5.45 12.34
C TYR A 144 -5.34 3.98 12.04
N TYR A 145 -6.04 3.31 12.93
CA TYR A 145 -6.54 1.97 12.74
C TYR A 145 -8.07 1.96 12.90
N TYR A 146 -8.77 1.57 11.84
CA TYR A 146 -10.24 1.54 11.76
C TYR A 146 -10.81 0.11 11.75
N GLY A 147 -10.06 -0.84 12.29
CA GLY A 147 -10.47 -2.26 12.33
C GLY A 147 -9.90 -3.09 11.17
N PRO A 148 -10.20 -4.41 11.18
CA PRO A 148 -9.80 -5.32 10.10
C PRO A 148 -10.37 -4.86 8.76
N SER A 149 -9.50 -4.86 7.72
CA SER A 149 -9.85 -4.41 6.38
C SER A 149 -9.09 -5.19 5.32
N HIS A 150 -7.96 -4.73 4.83
CA HIS A 150 -7.01 -5.53 4.07
C HIS A 150 -6.06 -6.26 5.04
N GLY A 151 -6.50 -7.39 5.55
CA GLY A 151 -5.85 -8.08 6.66
C GLY A 151 -6.35 -7.58 8.02
N GLU A 152 -5.70 -8.06 9.10
CA GLU A 152 -6.13 -7.83 10.48
C GLU A 152 -5.72 -6.45 11.02
N CYS A 153 -4.62 -5.92 10.57
CA CYS A 153 -3.94 -4.83 11.25
C CYS A 153 -3.52 -3.67 10.34
N MET A 154 -4.16 -3.51 9.18
CA MET A 154 -3.82 -2.43 8.26
C MET A 154 -4.17 -1.07 8.85
N ILE A 155 -3.23 -0.13 8.74
CA ILE A 155 -3.37 1.25 9.22
C ILE A 155 -3.37 2.24 8.05
N ILE A 156 -3.96 3.41 8.31
CA ILE A 156 -3.87 4.60 7.48
C ILE A 156 -2.82 5.53 8.09
N ILE A 157 -1.96 6.07 7.26
CA ILE A 157 -0.89 6.97 7.69
C ILE A 157 -1.14 8.34 7.10
N HIS A 158 -1.27 9.34 7.97
CA HIS A 158 -1.41 10.74 7.57
C HIS A 158 -0.08 11.47 7.75
N LEU A 159 0.46 11.95 6.64
CA LEU A 159 1.66 12.78 6.58
C LEU A 159 1.22 14.23 6.78
N VAL A 160 1.31 14.72 8.02
CA VAL A 160 0.65 15.97 8.45
C VAL A 160 1.17 17.19 7.68
N LYS A 161 2.49 17.28 7.44
CA LYS A 161 3.10 18.40 6.71
C LYS A 161 2.60 18.49 5.27
N GLU A 162 2.54 17.37 4.58
CA GLU A 162 2.11 17.29 3.18
C GLU A 162 0.59 17.28 3.04
N ASN A 163 -0.13 17.10 4.16
CA ASN A 163 -1.56 16.84 4.22
C ASN A 163 -1.99 15.74 3.24
N LEU A 164 -1.30 14.60 3.31
CA LEU A 164 -1.37 13.49 2.39
C LEU A 164 -1.57 12.17 3.16
N LEU A 165 -2.43 11.28 2.67
CA LEU A 165 -2.58 9.94 3.22
C LEU A 165 -1.68 8.93 2.49
N PHE A 166 -1.18 7.95 3.23
CA PHE A 166 -0.74 6.68 2.68
C PHE A 166 -1.77 5.60 3.05
N ILE A 167 -2.38 5.01 2.02
CA ILE A 167 -3.41 3.98 2.12
C ILE A 167 -2.91 2.77 1.34
N PRO A 168 -2.34 1.73 1.99
CA PRO A 168 -1.52 0.75 1.31
C PRO A 168 -2.25 -0.03 0.20
N ASP A 169 -3.28 -0.80 0.50
CA ASP A 169 -3.73 -1.82 -0.45
C ASP A 169 -5.25 -1.82 -0.75
N LEU A 170 -6.02 -0.90 -0.20
CA LEU A 170 -7.48 -0.83 -0.41
C LEU A 170 -7.92 0.11 -1.52
N LEU A 171 -7.05 1.02 -1.96
CA LEU A 171 -7.37 2.02 -2.97
C LEU A 171 -6.41 1.97 -4.16
N HIS A 172 -6.88 2.48 -5.27
CA HIS A 172 -6.09 2.71 -6.46
C HIS A 172 -6.20 4.16 -6.92
N THR A 173 -5.15 4.72 -7.52
CA THR A 173 -5.10 6.15 -7.87
C THR A 173 -5.95 6.52 -9.08
N LYS A 174 -6.60 5.57 -9.74
CA LYS A 174 -7.41 5.77 -10.96
C LYS A 174 -8.91 5.80 -10.68
N GLY A 175 -9.38 5.06 -9.67
CA GLY A 175 -10.78 4.95 -9.34
C GLY A 175 -11.06 3.71 -8.46
N ALA A 176 -12.32 3.47 -8.16
CA ALA A 176 -12.76 2.27 -7.45
C ALA A 176 -12.53 1.01 -8.30
N ARG A 177 -12.24 -0.10 -7.63
CA ARG A 177 -11.95 -1.38 -8.28
C ARG A 177 -12.29 -2.58 -7.41
N PHE A 178 -12.26 -3.76 -8.02
CA PHE A 178 -12.25 -5.02 -7.28
C PHE A 178 -10.96 -5.14 -6.44
N PRO A 179 -11.02 -5.78 -5.25
CA PRO A 179 -9.85 -6.05 -4.44
C PRO A 179 -8.87 -6.97 -5.19
N MET A 180 -7.58 -6.84 -4.90
CA MET A 180 -6.55 -7.72 -5.50
C MET A 180 -6.62 -9.15 -4.97
N ASP A 181 -7.10 -9.34 -3.75
CA ASP A 181 -7.28 -10.64 -3.12
C ASP A 181 -8.58 -10.66 -2.31
N PRO A 182 -9.72 -11.01 -2.95
CA PRO A 182 -11.01 -11.09 -2.27
C PRO A 182 -11.11 -12.28 -1.31
N THR A 183 -10.13 -13.19 -1.33
CA THR A 183 -10.11 -14.38 -0.48
C THR A 183 -9.50 -14.14 0.89
N LEU A 184 -8.94 -12.95 1.14
CA LEU A 184 -8.38 -12.61 2.45
C LEU A 184 -9.36 -12.88 3.58
N PRO A 185 -8.93 -13.55 4.67
CA PRO A 185 -9.81 -13.92 5.78
C PRO A 185 -10.58 -12.75 6.40
N TYR A 186 -9.99 -11.57 6.39
CA TYR A 186 -10.54 -10.36 7.01
C TYR A 186 -11.27 -9.43 6.04
N LEU A 187 -11.31 -9.80 4.76
CA LEU A 187 -12.08 -9.04 3.78
C LEU A 187 -13.58 -9.25 4.06
N ARG A 188 -14.18 -8.30 4.77
CA ARG A 188 -15.59 -8.33 5.17
C ARG A 188 -16.27 -7.06 4.65
N PRO A 189 -17.19 -7.14 3.71
CA PRO A 189 -17.80 -5.96 3.09
C PRO A 189 -18.39 -4.98 4.10
N ALA A 190 -19.10 -5.44 5.12
CA ALA A 190 -19.66 -4.57 6.15
C ALA A 190 -18.57 -3.84 6.97
N THR A 191 -17.45 -4.50 7.29
CA THR A 191 -16.31 -3.88 7.98
C THR A 191 -15.65 -2.84 7.08
N LEU A 192 -15.54 -3.14 5.78
CA LEU A 192 -14.96 -2.22 4.80
C LEU A 192 -15.80 -0.97 4.59
N ILE A 193 -17.13 -1.08 4.55
CA ILE A 193 -18.02 0.08 4.48
C ILE A 193 -17.75 1.02 5.66
N ASN A 194 -17.73 0.50 6.88
CA ASN A 194 -17.42 1.29 8.08
C ASN A 194 -16.01 1.90 8.02
N PHE A 195 -15.02 1.12 7.56
CA PHE A 195 -13.66 1.62 7.37
C PHE A 195 -13.62 2.83 6.43
N PHE A 196 -14.34 2.78 5.31
CA PHE A 196 -14.39 3.90 4.35
C PHE A 196 -15.17 5.11 4.90
N ILE A 197 -16.23 4.91 5.70
CA ILE A 197 -16.95 5.99 6.39
C ILE A 197 -16.01 6.74 7.36
N GLU A 198 -15.25 6.01 8.16
CA GLU A 198 -14.26 6.61 9.07
C GLU A 198 -13.16 7.35 8.30
N LEU A 199 -12.72 6.80 7.17
CA LEU A 199 -11.72 7.42 6.32
C LEU A 199 -12.24 8.69 5.65
N GLU A 200 -13.47 8.72 5.16
CA GLU A 200 -14.14 9.92 4.64
C GLU A 200 -14.24 11.00 5.73
N THR A 201 -14.62 10.61 6.96
CA THR A 201 -14.68 11.51 8.12
C THR A 201 -13.31 12.13 8.42
N LEU A 202 -12.24 11.33 8.38
CA LEU A 202 -10.87 11.84 8.55
C LEU A 202 -10.50 12.85 7.46
N VAL A 203 -10.78 12.49 6.21
CA VAL A 203 -10.48 13.33 5.04
C VAL A 203 -11.19 14.67 5.11
N GLU A 204 -12.47 14.67 5.47
CA GLU A 204 -13.26 15.90 5.65
C GLU A 204 -12.72 16.75 6.81
N LYS A 205 -12.54 16.14 7.98
CA LYS A 205 -12.07 16.82 9.19
C LYS A 205 -10.68 17.47 9.03
N LYS A 206 -9.79 16.81 8.29
CA LYS A 206 -8.40 17.28 8.06
C LYS A 206 -8.23 18.00 6.72
N GLU A 207 -9.29 18.12 5.91
CA GLU A 207 -9.30 18.73 4.57
C GLU A 207 -8.27 18.12 3.61
N ILE A 208 -8.05 16.79 3.71
CA ILE A 208 -7.08 16.06 2.91
C ILE A 208 -7.59 15.92 1.48
N LYS A 209 -6.73 16.14 0.48
CA LYS A 209 -7.14 16.12 -0.94
C LYS A 209 -6.57 14.96 -1.74
N SER A 210 -5.52 14.30 -1.24
CA SER A 210 -4.82 13.27 -1.99
C SER A 210 -4.26 12.16 -1.11
N PHE A 211 -4.00 11.03 -1.75
CA PHE A 211 -3.36 9.88 -1.10
C PHE A 211 -2.34 9.21 -2.02
N ILE A 212 -1.41 8.48 -1.44
CA ILE A 212 -0.50 7.53 -2.09
C ILE A 212 -0.93 6.12 -1.69
N THR A 213 -0.83 5.17 -2.62
CA THR A 213 -1.11 3.75 -2.35
C THR A 213 0.17 2.95 -2.12
N GLY A 214 0.04 1.74 -1.61
CA GLY A 214 1.16 0.80 -1.51
C GLY A 214 1.53 0.14 -2.84
N HIS A 215 0.77 0.33 -3.90
CA HIS A 215 1.03 -0.18 -5.24
C HIS A 215 1.20 0.94 -6.26
N THR A 216 2.07 0.69 -7.25
CA THR A 216 2.28 1.65 -8.33
C THR A 216 1.03 1.76 -9.19
N GLY A 217 0.46 2.95 -9.25
CA GLY A 217 -0.62 3.30 -10.16
C GLY A 217 -0.10 4.06 -11.39
N ILE A 218 -1.03 4.48 -12.25
CA ILE A 218 -0.74 5.35 -13.40
C ILE A 218 -0.23 6.71 -12.91
N LYS A 219 -0.78 7.19 -11.79
CA LYS A 219 -0.36 8.41 -11.10
C LYS A 219 0.20 8.05 -9.72
N LEU A 220 1.12 8.85 -9.23
CA LEU A 220 1.70 8.66 -7.89
C LEU A 220 0.65 8.90 -6.80
N THR A 221 -0.20 9.91 -6.99
CA THR A 221 -1.26 10.29 -6.04
C THR A 221 -2.64 10.12 -6.65
N GLY A 222 -3.59 9.67 -5.82
CA GLY A 222 -5.03 9.64 -6.11
C GLY A 222 -5.76 10.80 -5.41
N SER A 223 -6.93 11.18 -5.94
CA SER A 223 -7.86 12.09 -5.27
C SER A 223 -8.60 11.36 -4.14
N THR A 224 -8.79 12.02 -3.01
CA THR A 224 -9.58 11.46 -1.90
C THR A 224 -11.06 11.23 -2.25
N SER A 225 -11.57 11.79 -3.36
CA SER A 225 -12.92 11.45 -3.88
C SER A 225 -13.09 9.96 -4.21
N ILE A 226 -11.98 9.26 -4.53
CA ILE A 226 -11.98 7.82 -4.82
C ILE A 226 -12.38 6.99 -3.58
N ILE A 227 -12.21 7.52 -2.38
CA ILE A 227 -12.60 6.86 -1.13
C ILE A 227 -14.11 6.62 -1.14
N ALA A 228 -14.90 7.65 -1.46
CA ALA A 228 -16.35 7.54 -1.59
C ALA A 228 -16.77 6.61 -2.74
N GLU A 229 -16.07 6.65 -3.87
CA GLU A 229 -16.33 5.73 -5.00
C GLU A 229 -16.11 4.26 -4.58
N GLN A 230 -15.04 3.99 -3.83
CA GLN A 230 -14.75 2.64 -3.33
C GLN A 230 -15.74 2.21 -2.24
N ARG A 231 -16.24 3.11 -1.39
CA ARG A 231 -17.32 2.81 -0.45
C ARG A 231 -18.60 2.41 -1.19
N VAL A 232 -19.00 3.18 -2.20
CA VAL A 232 -20.18 2.87 -3.04
C VAL A 232 -20.06 1.49 -3.69
N PHE A 233 -18.86 1.10 -4.15
CA PHE A 233 -18.61 -0.26 -4.62
C PHE A 233 -18.93 -1.32 -3.54
N TRP A 234 -18.50 -1.13 -2.29
CA TRP A 234 -18.78 -2.08 -1.22
C TRP A 234 -20.25 -2.10 -0.79
N GLU A 235 -20.94 -0.96 -0.83
CA GLU A 235 -22.39 -0.87 -0.61
C GLU A 235 -23.17 -1.60 -1.70
N LEU A 236 -22.75 -1.48 -2.95
CA LEU A 236 -23.33 -2.25 -4.07
C LEU A 236 -23.13 -3.76 -3.85
N MET A 237 -21.94 -4.20 -3.44
CA MET A 237 -21.66 -5.61 -3.13
C MET A 237 -22.55 -6.14 -2.01
N GLN A 238 -22.76 -5.34 -0.96
CA GLN A 238 -23.65 -5.67 0.14
C GLN A 238 -25.07 -5.85 -0.34
N THR A 239 -25.63 -4.87 -1.04
CA THR A 239 -27.00 -4.89 -1.56
C THR A 239 -27.22 -6.09 -2.49
N THR A 240 -26.24 -6.39 -3.35
CA THR A 240 -26.32 -7.57 -4.25
C THR A 240 -26.34 -8.88 -3.48
N ALA A 241 -25.52 -9.01 -2.45
CA ALA A 241 -25.48 -10.23 -1.62
C ALA A 241 -26.79 -10.42 -0.86
N GLU A 242 -27.34 -9.36 -0.27
CA GLU A 242 -28.61 -9.36 0.45
C GLU A 242 -29.77 -9.72 -0.48
N GLN A 243 -29.87 -9.10 -1.64
CA GLN A 243 -30.91 -9.39 -2.63
C GLN A 243 -30.80 -10.81 -3.18
N ALA A 244 -29.61 -11.29 -3.47
CA ALA A 244 -29.37 -12.65 -3.96
C ALA A 244 -29.77 -13.72 -2.92
N GLU A 245 -29.65 -13.43 -1.63
CA GLU A 245 -30.11 -14.29 -0.55
C GLU A 245 -31.66 -14.28 -0.47
N GLU A 246 -32.29 -13.12 -0.50
CA GLU A 246 -33.75 -12.97 -0.50
C GLU A 246 -34.41 -13.68 -1.72
N ASP A 247 -33.80 -13.59 -2.89
CA ASP A 247 -34.30 -14.20 -4.12
C ASP A 247 -33.98 -15.71 -4.24
N GLY A 248 -33.25 -16.28 -3.25
CA GLY A 248 -32.86 -17.67 -3.27
C GLY A 248 -31.82 -18.02 -4.34
N ILE A 249 -31.10 -17.04 -4.86
CA ILE A 249 -30.00 -17.20 -5.81
C ILE A 249 -28.79 -17.79 -5.08
N ILE A 250 -28.63 -17.50 -3.79
CA ILE A 250 -27.65 -18.10 -2.89
C ILE A 250 -28.33 -19.15 -2.05
N ASN A 251 -27.83 -20.37 -2.05
CA ASN A 251 -28.33 -21.44 -1.20
C ASN A 251 -27.44 -21.70 0.02
N LEU A 252 -27.92 -22.56 0.95
CA LEU A 252 -27.21 -22.92 2.19
C LEU A 252 -25.80 -23.50 1.98
N ASP A 253 -25.54 -24.09 0.81
CA ASP A 253 -24.22 -24.61 0.44
C ASP A 253 -23.31 -23.54 -0.17
N ASN A 254 -23.69 -22.26 -0.10
CA ASN A 254 -23.02 -21.12 -0.76
C ASN A 254 -22.86 -21.29 -2.28
N PHE A 255 -23.78 -22.04 -2.89
CA PHE A 255 -23.87 -22.08 -4.35
C PHE A 255 -24.54 -20.80 -4.82
N ILE A 256 -23.93 -20.14 -5.79
CA ILE A 256 -24.43 -18.92 -6.41
C ILE A 256 -24.78 -19.23 -7.87
N ASP A 257 -26.02 -19.01 -8.24
CA ASP A 257 -26.48 -19.12 -9.62
C ASP A 257 -26.15 -17.82 -10.38
N LEU A 258 -24.98 -17.80 -11.03
CA LEU A 258 -24.49 -16.64 -11.75
C LEU A 258 -25.40 -16.18 -12.89
N GLU A 259 -26.19 -17.09 -13.49
CA GLU A 259 -27.10 -16.72 -14.58
C GLU A 259 -28.25 -15.82 -14.11
N LYS A 260 -28.50 -15.82 -12.80
CA LYS A 260 -29.55 -15.01 -12.16
C LYS A 260 -29.02 -13.70 -11.55
N LEU A 261 -27.70 -13.53 -11.45
CA LEU A 261 -27.11 -12.30 -10.92
C LEU A 261 -27.03 -11.24 -12.03
N ASP A 262 -27.43 -10.01 -11.72
CA ASP A 262 -27.12 -8.87 -12.56
C ASP A 262 -25.65 -8.47 -12.41
N LEU A 263 -24.86 -8.78 -13.42
CA LEU A 263 -23.42 -8.52 -13.44
C LEU A 263 -23.05 -7.18 -14.11
N GLU A 264 -24.01 -6.52 -14.77
CA GLU A 264 -23.77 -5.29 -15.53
C GLU A 264 -23.19 -4.16 -14.64
N PRO A 265 -23.69 -3.89 -13.42
CA PRO A 265 -23.19 -2.82 -12.58
C PRO A 265 -21.70 -2.95 -12.21
N TYR A 266 -21.13 -4.16 -12.29
CA TYR A 266 -19.76 -4.45 -11.88
C TYR A 266 -18.76 -4.34 -13.01
N GLN A 267 -19.18 -4.43 -14.27
CA GLN A 267 -18.29 -4.44 -15.44
C GLN A 267 -17.50 -3.13 -15.62
N GLN A 268 -17.98 -2.05 -15.02
CA GLN A 268 -17.32 -0.75 -15.06
C GLN A 268 -16.08 -0.66 -14.16
N TYR A 269 -15.96 -1.54 -13.15
CA TYR A 269 -14.88 -1.47 -12.18
C TYR A 269 -13.60 -2.11 -12.71
N GLU A 270 -12.46 -1.50 -12.42
CA GLU A 270 -11.15 -2.06 -12.76
C GLU A 270 -10.93 -3.41 -12.08
N ASN A 271 -10.31 -4.33 -12.79
CA ASN A 271 -10.08 -5.72 -12.36
C ASN A 271 -11.38 -6.54 -12.15
N TYR A 272 -12.49 -6.16 -12.80
CA TYR A 272 -13.70 -6.97 -12.72
C TYR A 272 -13.42 -8.44 -13.09
N SER A 273 -13.90 -9.33 -12.24
CA SER A 273 -13.88 -10.77 -12.42
C SER A 273 -15.15 -11.35 -11.80
N SER A 274 -15.85 -12.19 -12.54
CA SER A 274 -17.02 -12.89 -12.01
C SER A 274 -16.66 -13.86 -10.87
N GLU A 275 -15.46 -14.43 -10.90
CA GLU A 275 -14.96 -15.27 -9.83
C GLU A 275 -14.72 -14.47 -8.54
N ASP A 276 -14.11 -13.29 -8.65
CA ASP A 276 -13.88 -12.40 -7.51
C ASP A 276 -15.20 -11.90 -6.93
N LEU A 277 -16.17 -11.57 -7.79
CA LEU A 277 -17.52 -11.20 -7.36
C LEU A 277 -18.18 -12.31 -6.53
N ILE A 278 -18.13 -13.56 -7.00
CA ILE A 278 -18.64 -14.73 -6.26
C ILE A 278 -17.94 -14.85 -4.89
N ASN A 279 -16.62 -14.72 -4.87
CA ASN A 279 -15.86 -14.85 -3.64
C ASN A 279 -16.24 -13.77 -2.62
N ILE A 280 -16.45 -12.53 -3.05
CA ILE A 280 -16.90 -11.43 -2.20
C ILE A 280 -18.31 -11.67 -1.67
N ILE A 281 -19.26 -12.07 -2.54
CA ILE A 281 -20.65 -12.37 -2.16
C ILE A 281 -20.66 -13.50 -1.12
N ARG A 282 -19.94 -14.59 -1.37
CA ARG A 282 -19.82 -15.72 -0.40
C ARG A 282 -19.28 -15.26 0.95
N ARG A 283 -18.27 -14.39 0.94
CA ARG A 283 -17.70 -13.81 2.16
C ARG A 283 -18.73 -13.02 2.93
N TYR A 284 -19.48 -12.17 2.22
CA TYR A 284 -20.50 -11.35 2.83
C TYR A 284 -21.60 -12.22 3.46
N THR A 285 -22.16 -13.16 2.71
CA THR A 285 -23.20 -14.10 3.16
C THR A 285 -22.71 -14.94 4.35
N SER A 286 -21.48 -15.45 4.28
CA SER A 286 -20.89 -16.22 5.39
C SER A 286 -20.73 -15.38 6.66
N PHE A 287 -20.37 -14.11 6.52
CA PHE A 287 -20.25 -13.21 7.66
C PHE A 287 -21.61 -12.90 8.28
N GLN A 288 -22.63 -12.62 7.48
CA GLN A 288 -23.99 -12.38 7.99
C GLN A 288 -24.57 -13.60 8.70
N ASN A 289 -24.46 -14.77 8.10
CA ASN A 289 -25.13 -15.97 8.60
C ASN A 289 -24.35 -16.70 9.71
N MET A 290 -23.04 -16.58 9.75
CA MET A 290 -22.19 -17.34 10.67
C MET A 290 -21.20 -16.48 11.46
N GLY A 291 -21.14 -15.20 11.23
CA GLY A 291 -20.18 -14.28 11.86
C GLY A 291 -18.71 -14.55 11.47
N ARG A 292 -18.45 -15.12 10.29
CA ARG A 292 -17.13 -15.55 9.83
C ARG A 292 -16.63 -14.79 8.63
#